data_d0b29eff787f9dcae328c4b9c651e6fe
#
_entry.id   d0b29eff787f9dcae328c4b9c651e6fe
#
_cell.length_a   1.000
_cell.length_b   1.000
_cell.length_c   1.000
_cell.angle_alpha   90.00
_cell.angle_beta   90.00
_cell.angle_gamma   90.00
#
_symmetry.space_group_name_H-M   'P 1'
#
loop_
_entity.id
_entity.type
_entity.pdbx_description
1 polymer ?
#
loop_
_entity_poly.entity_id
_entity_poly.type
_entity_poly.pdbx_seq_one_letter_code
_entity_poly.pdbx_strand_id
1 'polypeptide(L)'
;KMMYPIGNALKSILDKILTDPRWDLKFIGMQLIIEGLALAAFQSTRELAKDPVLYDMLGLIIRDEARHVTFGVNYLEEFVSTLSEEEKNDRAQFAYEACLLSRERLLSTDVFEYFGWDVEEARQFQLGSDLIQHFQKLLFQRVMPNLARIGLLTLSLIHN
;
A
#
# COMPACT_ATOMS: atom_id res chain seq x y z
N LYS A 1 -11.09 -2.84 27.80
CA LYS A 1 -10.68 -2.21 26.53
C LYS A 1 -10.20 -3.33 25.62
N MET A 2 -11.02 -3.71 24.64
CA MET A 2 -10.58 -4.71 23.65
C MET A 2 -9.54 -4.05 22.74
N MET A 3 -8.34 -4.63 22.66
CA MET A 3 -7.34 -4.28 21.66
C MET A 3 -7.23 -5.46 20.69
N TYR A 4 -7.52 -5.20 19.44
CA TYR A 4 -7.29 -6.17 18.38
C TYR A 4 -5.81 -6.10 17.96
N PRO A 5 -5.13 -7.23 17.76
CA PRO A 5 -3.77 -7.23 17.24
C PRO A 5 -3.73 -6.68 15.80
N ILE A 6 -2.61 -6.09 15.44
CA ILE A 6 -2.36 -5.70 14.05
C ILE A 6 -2.10 -6.98 13.25
N GLY A 7 -2.72 -7.11 12.08
CA GLY A 7 -2.50 -8.25 11.17
C GLY A 7 -1.02 -8.37 10.77
N ASN A 8 -0.54 -9.62 10.63
CA ASN A 8 0.88 -9.93 10.46
C ASN A 8 1.52 -9.21 9.25
N ALA A 9 0.83 -9.15 8.11
CA ALA A 9 1.35 -8.50 6.91
C ALA A 9 1.53 -6.99 7.12
N LEU A 10 0.55 -6.31 7.74
CA LEU A 10 0.68 -4.88 8.06
C LEU A 10 1.81 -4.65 9.08
N LYS A 11 1.88 -5.49 10.11
CA LYS A 11 2.95 -5.41 11.11
C LYS A 11 4.32 -5.53 10.45
N SER A 12 4.51 -6.47 9.53
CA SER A 12 5.78 -6.66 8.82
C SER A 12 6.20 -5.44 8.01
N ILE A 13 5.25 -4.77 7.33
CA ILE A 13 5.54 -3.52 6.62
C ILE A 13 5.95 -2.42 7.60
N LEU A 14 5.17 -2.24 8.67
CA LEU A 14 5.43 -1.20 9.67
C LEU A 14 6.77 -1.42 10.37
N ASP A 15 7.09 -2.65 10.75
CA ASP A 15 8.37 -2.98 11.36
C ASP A 15 9.55 -2.63 10.43
N LYS A 16 9.47 -2.96 9.15
CA LYS A 16 10.49 -2.57 8.15
C LYS A 16 10.64 -1.05 8.06
N ILE A 17 9.53 -0.31 7.95
CA ILE A 17 9.53 1.15 7.85
C ILE A 17 10.09 1.80 9.11
N LEU A 18 9.72 1.32 10.29
CA LEU A 18 10.08 1.94 11.56
C LEU A 18 11.53 1.65 11.97
N THR A 19 12.06 0.46 11.65
CA THR A 19 13.40 0.03 12.06
C THR A 19 14.50 0.51 11.10
N ASP A 20 14.20 0.78 9.84
CA ASP A 20 15.19 1.30 8.90
C ASP A 20 15.56 2.75 9.26
N PRO A 21 16.84 3.11 9.40
CA PRO A 21 17.26 4.46 9.74
C PRO A 21 17.06 5.47 8.59
N ARG A 22 16.90 5.01 7.35
CA ARG A 22 16.82 5.84 6.16
C ARG A 22 15.44 6.48 6.05
N TRP A 23 15.39 7.80 6.03
CA TRP A 23 14.13 8.54 5.99
C TRP A 23 13.35 8.36 4.68
N ASP A 24 14.06 8.21 3.57
CA ASP A 24 13.47 8.02 2.23
C ASP A 24 12.68 6.72 2.12
N LEU A 25 13.15 5.64 2.74
CA LEU A 25 12.38 4.39 2.82
C LEU A 25 11.10 4.54 3.65
N LYS A 26 11.14 5.38 4.70
CA LYS A 26 9.93 5.71 5.46
C LYS A 26 8.92 6.45 4.59
N PHE A 27 9.36 7.39 3.77
CA PHE A 27 8.50 8.10 2.82
C PHE A 27 7.95 7.18 1.73
N ILE A 28 8.78 6.31 1.13
CA ILE A 28 8.33 5.32 0.17
C ILE A 28 7.27 4.40 0.79
N GLY A 29 7.55 3.85 1.97
CA GLY A 29 6.64 2.94 2.65
C GLY A 29 5.35 3.59 3.13
N MET A 30 5.43 4.75 3.77
CA MET A 30 4.25 5.43 4.33
C MET A 30 3.49 6.23 3.27
N GLN A 31 4.09 7.30 2.73
CA GLN A 31 3.38 8.22 1.86
C GLN A 31 3.02 7.62 0.51
N LEU A 32 3.92 6.86 -0.13
CA LEU A 32 3.61 6.32 -1.45
C LEU A 32 2.78 5.05 -1.39
N ILE A 33 3.17 4.10 -0.53
CA ILE A 33 2.54 2.78 -0.51
C ILE A 33 1.35 2.76 0.43
N ILE A 34 1.51 2.99 1.74
CA ILE A 34 0.41 2.84 2.70
C ILE A 34 -0.68 3.89 2.46
N GLU A 35 -0.33 5.17 2.33
CA GLU A 35 -1.32 6.23 2.09
C GLU A 35 -1.88 6.18 0.67
N GLY A 36 -1.08 5.77 -0.33
CA GLY A 36 -1.57 5.48 -1.68
C GLY A 36 -2.64 4.39 -1.72
N LEU A 37 -2.46 3.33 -0.92
CA LEU A 37 -3.45 2.27 -0.74
C LEU A 37 -4.68 2.77 0.03
N ALA A 38 -4.47 3.58 1.06
CA ALA A 38 -5.55 4.17 1.83
C ALA A 38 -6.46 5.04 0.96
N LEU A 39 -5.89 5.82 0.04
CA LEU A 39 -6.67 6.61 -0.94
C LEU A 39 -7.61 5.74 -1.77
N ALA A 40 -7.13 4.59 -2.29
CA ALA A 40 -7.97 3.67 -3.05
C ALA A 40 -9.09 3.07 -2.18
N ALA A 41 -8.76 2.65 -0.95
CA ALA A 41 -9.73 2.08 -0.02
C ALA A 41 -10.80 3.11 0.39
N PHE A 42 -10.40 4.33 0.74
CA PHE A 42 -11.33 5.40 1.11
C PHE A 42 -12.22 5.82 -0.06
N GLN A 43 -11.69 5.86 -1.28
CA GLN A 43 -12.48 6.17 -2.47
C GLN A 43 -13.53 5.10 -2.72
N SER A 44 -13.17 3.82 -2.70
CA SER A 44 -14.12 2.71 -2.87
C SER A 44 -15.18 2.69 -1.76
N THR A 45 -14.77 2.94 -0.51
CA THR A 45 -15.71 3.02 0.62
C THR A 45 -16.67 4.19 0.45
N ARG A 46 -16.18 5.35 -0.01
CA ARG A 46 -17.00 6.54 -0.26
C ARG A 46 -18.04 6.31 -1.34
N GLU A 47 -17.66 5.63 -2.42
CA GLU A 47 -18.58 5.30 -3.52
C GLU A 47 -19.74 4.37 -3.07
N LEU A 48 -19.47 3.51 -2.08
CA LEU A 48 -20.45 2.60 -1.50
C LEU A 48 -21.22 3.18 -0.30
N ALA A 49 -20.77 4.31 0.24
CA ALA A 49 -21.33 4.91 1.44
C ALA A 49 -22.75 5.47 1.17
N LYS A 50 -23.72 4.94 1.92
CA LYS A 50 -25.12 5.42 1.91
C LYS A 50 -25.38 6.52 2.94
N ASP A 51 -24.55 6.60 3.98
CA ASP A 51 -24.60 7.61 5.02
C ASP A 51 -23.93 8.89 4.53
N PRO A 52 -24.63 10.04 4.51
CA PRO A 52 -24.09 11.29 3.99
C PRO A 52 -22.93 11.83 4.84
N VAL A 53 -22.93 11.59 6.16
CA VAL A 53 -21.85 12.04 7.04
C VAL A 53 -20.57 11.26 6.72
N LEU A 54 -20.69 9.93 6.56
CA LEU A 54 -19.55 9.09 6.16
C LEU A 54 -19.02 9.50 4.77
N TYR A 55 -19.92 9.75 3.80
CA TYR A 55 -19.57 10.19 2.45
C TYR A 55 -18.75 11.50 2.47
N ASP A 56 -19.22 12.50 3.22
CA ASP A 56 -18.56 13.80 3.30
C ASP A 56 -17.23 13.71 4.08
N MET A 57 -17.22 12.98 5.20
CA MET A 57 -16.01 12.75 6.00
C MET A 57 -14.91 12.08 5.16
N LEU A 58 -15.23 11.02 4.42
CA LEU A 58 -14.29 10.36 3.54
C LEU A 58 -13.76 11.29 2.45
N GLY A 59 -14.62 12.18 1.92
CA GLY A 59 -14.19 13.20 0.97
C GLY A 59 -13.12 14.15 1.51
N LEU A 60 -13.22 14.53 2.79
CA LEU A 60 -12.20 15.34 3.46
C LEU A 60 -10.91 14.56 3.68
N ILE A 61 -11.01 13.32 4.18
CA ILE A 61 -9.85 12.44 4.41
C ILE A 61 -9.09 12.20 3.10
N ILE A 62 -9.79 11.82 2.02
CA ILE A 62 -9.17 11.58 0.70
C ILE A 62 -8.38 12.80 0.23
N ARG A 63 -8.92 14.01 0.44
CA ARG A 63 -8.22 15.23 0.06
C ARG A 63 -6.96 15.46 0.87
N ASP A 64 -6.96 15.14 2.16
CA ASP A 64 -5.80 15.30 3.02
C ASP A 64 -4.73 14.25 2.72
N GLU A 65 -5.11 12.99 2.53
CA GLU A 65 -4.20 11.91 2.12
C GLU A 65 -3.57 12.18 0.75
N ALA A 66 -4.33 12.73 -0.21
CA ALA A 66 -3.79 13.10 -1.51
C ALA A 66 -2.68 14.17 -1.40
N ARG A 67 -2.77 15.07 -0.41
CA ARG A 67 -1.70 16.07 -0.15
C ARG A 67 -0.46 15.40 0.44
N HIS A 68 -0.63 14.44 1.36
CA HIS A 68 0.49 13.70 1.95
C HIS A 68 1.24 12.90 0.87
N VAL A 69 0.52 12.16 0.03
CA VAL A 69 1.12 11.44 -1.11
C VAL A 69 1.85 12.41 -2.04
N THR A 70 1.23 13.54 -2.40
CA THR A 70 1.85 14.53 -3.27
C THR A 70 3.11 15.13 -2.66
N PHE A 71 3.09 15.43 -1.37
CA PHE A 71 4.25 15.90 -0.63
C PHE A 71 5.38 14.86 -0.67
N GLY A 72 5.07 13.61 -0.35
CA GLY A 72 6.05 12.52 -0.39
C GLY A 72 6.67 12.33 -1.77
N VAL A 73 5.85 12.34 -2.83
CA VAL A 73 6.31 12.20 -4.22
C VAL A 73 7.26 13.34 -4.59
N ASN A 74 6.90 14.59 -4.33
CA ASN A 74 7.73 15.75 -4.68
C ASN A 74 9.09 15.73 -3.97
N TYR A 75 9.10 15.35 -2.69
CA TYR A 75 10.34 15.28 -1.91
C TYR A 75 11.24 14.11 -2.38
N LEU A 76 10.63 12.97 -2.68
CA LEU A 76 11.36 11.80 -3.15
C LEU A 76 11.88 11.97 -4.58
N GLU A 77 11.15 12.64 -5.46
CA GLU A 77 11.56 12.88 -6.85
C GLU A 77 12.90 13.62 -6.90
N GLU A 78 13.05 14.69 -6.10
CA GLU A 78 14.29 15.44 -5.99
C GLU A 78 15.41 14.58 -5.37
N PHE A 79 15.15 13.93 -4.25
CA PHE A 79 16.14 13.12 -3.54
C PHE A 79 16.62 11.91 -4.36
N VAL A 80 15.71 11.13 -4.94
CA VAL A 80 16.03 9.92 -5.72
C VAL A 80 16.86 10.28 -6.96
N SER A 81 16.66 11.48 -7.53
CA SER A 81 17.49 11.95 -8.66
C SER A 81 18.98 12.07 -8.32
N THR A 82 19.32 12.21 -7.04
CA THR A 82 20.71 12.33 -6.56
C THR A 82 21.36 10.98 -6.24
N LEU A 83 20.59 9.90 -6.20
CA LEU A 83 21.07 8.56 -5.85
C LEU A 83 21.80 7.90 -7.03
N SER A 84 22.76 7.03 -6.69
CA SER A 84 23.38 6.09 -7.65
C SER A 84 22.35 5.04 -8.11
N GLU A 85 22.65 4.39 -9.23
CA GLU A 85 21.78 3.30 -9.73
C GLU A 85 21.67 2.12 -8.76
N GLU A 86 22.72 1.81 -8.01
CA GLU A 86 22.69 0.78 -6.97
C GLU A 86 21.74 1.17 -5.83
N GLU A 87 21.80 2.41 -5.37
CA GLU A 87 20.90 2.93 -4.34
C GLU A 87 19.46 2.99 -4.82
N LYS A 88 19.20 3.38 -6.08
CA LYS A 88 17.85 3.33 -6.66
C LYS A 88 17.30 1.91 -6.72
N ASN A 89 18.12 0.93 -7.12
CA ASN A 89 17.72 -0.47 -7.16
C ASN A 89 17.37 -1.00 -5.76
N ASP A 90 18.13 -0.65 -4.72
CA ASP A 90 17.80 -1.02 -3.34
C ASP A 90 16.44 -0.43 -2.90
N ARG A 91 16.15 0.85 -3.24
CA ARG A 91 14.84 1.48 -2.96
C ARG A 91 13.70 0.85 -3.75
N ALA A 92 13.97 0.52 -5.01
CA ALA A 92 12.99 -0.15 -5.87
C ALA A 92 12.66 -1.55 -5.33
N GLN A 93 13.67 -2.30 -4.86
CA GLN A 93 13.46 -3.61 -4.23
C GLN A 93 12.62 -3.48 -2.95
N PHE A 94 12.93 -2.50 -2.08
CA PHE A 94 12.11 -2.21 -0.90
C PHE A 94 10.66 -1.90 -1.26
N ALA A 95 10.43 -1.03 -2.26
CA ALA A 95 9.09 -0.67 -2.72
C ALA A 95 8.32 -1.89 -3.25
N TYR A 96 8.98 -2.76 -4.01
CA TYR A 96 8.40 -4.00 -4.50
C TYR A 96 7.97 -4.93 -3.37
N GLU A 97 8.85 -5.19 -2.40
CA GLU A 97 8.54 -6.02 -1.24
C GLU A 97 7.38 -5.46 -0.40
N ALA A 98 7.33 -4.13 -0.21
CA ALA A 98 6.25 -3.46 0.48
C ALA A 98 4.91 -3.58 -0.28
N CYS A 99 4.94 -3.53 -1.61
CA CYS A 99 3.75 -3.78 -2.45
C CYS A 99 3.25 -5.23 -2.34
N LEU A 100 4.16 -6.22 -2.32
CA LEU A 100 3.79 -7.62 -2.12
C LEU A 100 3.14 -7.86 -0.76
N LEU A 101 3.74 -7.34 0.32
CA LEU A 101 3.17 -7.43 1.67
C LEU A 101 1.82 -6.72 1.76
N SER A 102 1.66 -5.59 1.08
CA SER A 102 0.39 -4.87 1.01
C SER A 102 -0.69 -5.68 0.29
N ARG A 103 -0.33 -6.42 -0.75
CA ARG A 103 -1.25 -7.35 -1.44
C ARG A 103 -1.69 -8.48 -0.51
N GLU A 104 -0.76 -9.12 0.20
CA GLU A 104 -1.06 -10.21 1.15
C GLU A 104 -1.95 -9.72 2.29
N ARG A 105 -1.80 -8.48 2.76
CA ARG A 105 -2.68 -7.88 3.77
C ARG A 105 -4.16 -7.93 3.38
N LEU A 106 -4.47 -7.84 2.09
CA LEU A 106 -5.86 -7.85 1.61
C LEU A 106 -6.51 -9.23 1.70
N LEU A 107 -5.72 -10.29 1.80
CA LEU A 107 -6.22 -11.66 1.82
C LEU A 107 -6.63 -12.14 3.22
N SER A 108 -6.39 -11.33 4.26
CA SER A 108 -6.86 -11.57 5.64
C SER A 108 -6.63 -13.00 6.16
N THR A 109 -5.53 -13.65 5.78
CA THR A 109 -5.24 -15.06 6.12
C THR A 109 -5.24 -15.32 7.62
N ASP A 110 -4.78 -14.35 8.42
CA ASP A 110 -4.80 -14.40 9.90
C ASP A 110 -6.22 -14.58 10.46
N VAL A 111 -7.23 -14.02 9.78
CA VAL A 111 -8.63 -14.10 10.18
C VAL A 111 -9.18 -15.51 9.91
N PHE A 112 -8.83 -16.10 8.77
CA PHE A 112 -9.25 -17.46 8.42
C PHE A 112 -8.64 -18.48 9.37
N GLU A 113 -7.35 -18.34 9.68
CA GLU A 113 -6.65 -19.15 10.67
C GLU A 113 -7.34 -19.07 12.05
N TYR A 114 -7.67 -17.84 12.49
CA TYR A 114 -8.37 -17.61 13.77
C TYR A 114 -9.72 -18.32 13.84
N PHE A 115 -10.49 -18.40 12.75
CA PHE A 115 -11.76 -19.09 12.69
C PHE A 115 -11.63 -20.59 12.39
N GLY A 116 -10.41 -21.11 12.23
CA GLY A 116 -10.15 -22.51 11.94
C GLY A 116 -10.60 -22.93 10.53
N TRP A 117 -10.68 -21.99 9.59
CA TRP A 117 -10.97 -22.27 8.19
C TRP A 117 -9.71 -22.77 7.47
N ASP A 118 -9.90 -23.50 6.36
CA ASP A 118 -8.79 -23.82 5.48
C ASP A 118 -8.26 -22.54 4.85
N VAL A 119 -7.04 -22.16 5.24
CA VAL A 119 -6.42 -20.89 4.83
C VAL A 119 -6.16 -20.86 3.34
N GLU A 120 -5.72 -21.99 2.77
CA GLU A 120 -5.41 -22.03 1.34
C GLU A 120 -6.67 -22.01 0.48
N GLU A 121 -7.70 -22.76 0.85
CA GLU A 121 -9.00 -22.72 0.18
C GLU A 121 -9.61 -21.31 0.23
N ALA A 122 -9.62 -20.68 1.41
CA ALA A 122 -10.14 -19.34 1.60
C ALA A 122 -9.32 -18.29 0.79
N ARG A 123 -8.00 -18.47 0.72
CA ARG A 123 -7.10 -17.62 -0.07
C ARG A 123 -7.40 -17.73 -1.56
N GLN A 124 -7.54 -18.94 -2.08
CA GLN A 124 -7.88 -19.18 -3.48
C GLN A 124 -9.26 -18.62 -3.84
N PHE A 125 -10.24 -18.79 -2.97
CA PHE A 125 -11.57 -18.18 -3.14
C PHE A 125 -11.49 -16.65 -3.23
N GLN A 126 -10.72 -16.00 -2.35
CA GLN A 126 -10.54 -14.54 -2.40
C GLN A 126 -9.81 -14.07 -3.66
N LEU A 127 -8.75 -14.77 -4.07
CA LEU A 127 -8.02 -14.44 -5.30
C LEU A 127 -8.88 -14.56 -6.56
N GLY A 128 -9.86 -15.46 -6.56
CA GLY A 128 -10.87 -15.60 -7.60
C GLY A 128 -11.98 -14.54 -7.55
N SER A 129 -12.06 -13.73 -6.50
CA SER A 129 -13.10 -12.72 -6.34
C SER A 129 -12.85 -11.50 -7.21
N ASP A 130 -13.85 -11.10 -8.00
CA ASP A 130 -13.82 -9.87 -8.81
C ASP A 130 -13.56 -8.63 -7.95
N LEU A 131 -14.07 -8.61 -6.72
CA LEU A 131 -13.87 -7.51 -5.78
C LEU A 131 -12.39 -7.35 -5.42
N ILE A 132 -11.73 -8.44 -5.07
CA ILE A 132 -10.30 -8.42 -4.71
C ILE A 132 -9.44 -8.07 -5.93
N GLN A 133 -9.73 -8.65 -7.09
CA GLN A 133 -9.01 -8.33 -8.33
C GLN A 133 -9.18 -6.86 -8.72
N HIS A 134 -10.39 -6.33 -8.65
CA HIS A 134 -10.67 -4.92 -8.91
C HIS A 134 -9.92 -4.02 -7.92
N PHE A 135 -9.95 -4.35 -6.63
CA PHE A 135 -9.26 -3.60 -5.61
C PHE A 135 -7.74 -3.62 -5.80
N GLN A 136 -7.14 -4.79 -6.08
CA GLN A 136 -5.71 -4.90 -6.40
C GLN A 136 -5.34 -4.02 -7.61
N LYS A 137 -6.17 -4.00 -8.64
CA LYS A 137 -5.97 -3.13 -9.81
C LYS A 137 -5.97 -1.66 -9.42
N LEU A 138 -6.91 -1.22 -8.60
CA LEU A 138 -6.96 0.16 -8.09
C LEU A 138 -5.71 0.53 -7.29
N LEU A 139 -5.19 -0.38 -6.46
CA LEU A 139 -3.96 -0.18 -5.72
C LEU A 139 -2.78 0.10 -6.66
N PHE A 140 -2.58 -0.79 -7.64
CA PHE A 140 -1.50 -0.63 -8.62
C PHE A 140 -1.64 0.68 -9.40
N GLN A 141 -2.85 1.06 -9.79
CA GLN A 141 -3.11 2.31 -10.49
C GLN A 141 -2.75 3.57 -9.67
N ARG A 142 -2.75 3.49 -8.34
CA ARG A 142 -2.37 4.59 -7.46
C ARG A 142 -0.89 4.63 -7.13
N VAL A 143 -0.28 3.48 -6.89
CA VAL A 143 1.12 3.39 -6.43
C VAL A 143 2.11 3.45 -7.60
N MET A 144 1.85 2.69 -8.68
CA MET A 144 2.81 2.54 -9.79
C MET A 144 3.17 3.86 -10.48
N PRO A 145 2.23 4.78 -10.80
CA PRO A 145 2.59 6.07 -11.41
C PRO A 145 3.50 6.91 -10.52
N ASN A 146 3.32 6.86 -9.20
CA ASN A 146 4.16 7.59 -8.27
C ASN A 146 5.57 7.01 -8.20
N LEU A 147 5.71 5.68 -8.16
CA LEU A 147 7.02 5.00 -8.23
C LEU A 147 7.73 5.28 -9.56
N ALA A 148 7.00 5.30 -10.67
CA ALA A 148 7.54 5.68 -11.98
C ALA A 148 8.04 7.12 -11.99
N ARG A 149 7.25 8.04 -11.44
CA ARG A 149 7.59 9.46 -11.38
C ARG A 149 8.86 9.74 -10.59
N ILE A 150 9.07 9.05 -9.47
CA ILE A 150 10.29 9.19 -8.67
C ILE A 150 11.47 8.35 -9.19
N GLY A 151 11.31 7.65 -10.32
CA GLY A 151 12.40 6.90 -10.97
C GLY A 151 12.73 5.54 -10.33
N LEU A 152 11.82 4.97 -9.53
CA LEU A 152 12.00 3.67 -8.88
C LEU A 152 11.29 2.50 -9.59
N LEU A 153 10.67 2.73 -10.74
CA LEU A 153 10.06 1.68 -11.54
C LEU A 153 11.09 1.14 -12.55
N THR A 154 11.86 0.14 -12.15
CA THR A 154 12.83 -0.51 -13.04
C THR A 154 12.20 -1.67 -13.79
N LEU A 155 12.67 -1.94 -15.04
CA LEU A 155 12.19 -3.06 -15.87
C LEU A 155 12.34 -4.43 -15.19
N SER A 156 13.32 -4.59 -14.30
CA SER A 156 13.52 -5.81 -13.54
C SER A 156 12.38 -6.13 -12.56
N LEU A 157 11.61 -5.12 -12.13
CA LEU A 157 10.47 -5.29 -11.23
C LEU A 157 9.15 -5.60 -11.94
N ILE A 158 9.11 -5.41 -13.27
CA ILE A 158 7.90 -5.65 -14.08
C ILE A 158 7.85 -7.10 -14.57
N HIS A 159 9.00 -7.80 -14.61
CA HIS A 159 9.13 -9.14 -15.17
C HIS A 159 9.19 -10.29 -14.14
N ASN A 160 9.12 -10.00 -12.82
CA ASN A 160 8.98 -10.98 -11.73
C ASN A 160 7.57 -10.92 -11.13
#